data_0545c7bcb646d4beda2008590a37e5f3
#
_entry.id   0545c7bcb646d4beda2008590a37e5f3
#
_cell.length_a   1.000
_cell.length_b   1.000
_cell.length_c   1.000
_cell.angle_alpha   90.00
_cell.angle_beta   90.00
_cell.angle_gamma   90.00
#
_symmetry.space_group_name_H-M   'P 1'
#
loop_
_entity.id
_entity.type
_entity.pdbx_description
1 polymer ?
#
loop_
_entity_poly.entity_id
_entity_poly.type
_entity_poly.pdbx_seq_one_letter_code
_entity_poly.pdbx_strand_id
1 'polypeptide(L)'
;MKGKIVTLVLLFLASLLFPYTMTILCFDTGLMSYQPEDLYSVVLENEKTVSAEQYLVGILAQEIDPSMEQETLKAQAILARTWLYRAMGTKTSVSESELAIHAMTLSQMKAVWGDDEYLYYEKLYAAVIETAGQCLYYGDGLAAPLFHKISAGMTRYTDNKTGTFDDIPDVRVGDPAFDNFLYGGILAD
;
A
#
# COMPACT_ATOMS: atom_id res chain seq x y z
N MET A 1 58.81 -4.65 9.27
CA MET A 1 57.90 -5.62 8.67
C MET A 1 56.56 -5.75 9.44
N LYS A 2 56.56 -5.82 10.79
CA LYS A 2 55.33 -5.98 11.59
C LYS A 2 54.30 -4.87 11.39
N GLY A 3 54.67 -3.60 11.24
CA GLY A 3 53.74 -2.49 11.02
C GLY A 3 52.98 -2.58 9.69
N LYS A 4 53.66 -2.97 8.61
CA LYS A 4 53.02 -3.11 7.29
C LYS A 4 51.96 -4.25 7.25
N ILE A 5 52.21 -5.33 8.01
CA ILE A 5 51.26 -6.45 8.12
C ILE A 5 50.02 -6.01 8.90
N VAL A 6 50.22 -5.27 10.01
CA VAL A 6 49.09 -4.71 10.78
C VAL A 6 48.23 -3.77 9.94
N THR A 7 48.84 -2.88 9.14
CA THR A 7 48.11 -1.98 8.26
C THR A 7 47.31 -2.75 7.19
N LEU A 8 47.88 -3.80 6.59
CA LEU A 8 47.20 -4.65 5.62
C LEU A 8 45.98 -5.37 6.23
N VAL A 9 46.12 -5.89 7.46
CA VAL A 9 45.01 -6.56 8.19
C VAL A 9 43.90 -5.56 8.51
N LEU A 10 44.25 -4.34 8.96
CA LEU A 10 43.24 -3.29 9.20
C LEU A 10 42.49 -2.86 7.94
N LEU A 11 43.19 -2.71 6.81
CA LEU A 11 42.55 -2.39 5.52
C LEU A 11 41.62 -3.52 5.05
N PHE A 12 42.02 -4.76 5.25
CA PHE A 12 41.19 -5.92 4.92
C PHE A 12 39.93 -5.99 5.79
N LEU A 13 40.05 -5.77 7.11
CA LEU A 13 38.92 -5.69 8.03
C LEU A 13 37.99 -4.50 7.68
N ALA A 14 38.54 -3.35 7.36
CA ALA A 14 37.77 -2.19 6.93
C ALA A 14 36.99 -2.48 5.64
N SER A 15 37.61 -3.18 4.67
CA SER A 15 36.93 -3.59 3.42
C SER A 15 35.80 -4.57 3.63
N LEU A 16 35.88 -5.46 4.62
CA LEU A 16 34.80 -6.38 4.98
C LEU A 16 33.67 -5.70 5.76
N LEU A 17 34.00 -4.76 6.64
CA LEU A 17 33.05 -4.06 7.49
C LEU A 17 32.33 -2.93 6.72
N PHE A 18 32.97 -2.34 5.71
CA PHE A 18 32.42 -1.21 4.95
C PHE A 18 31.06 -1.52 4.29
N PRO A 19 30.87 -2.62 3.52
CA PRO A 19 29.57 -2.92 2.95
C PRO A 19 28.50 -3.20 4.02
N TYR A 20 28.89 -3.82 5.13
CA TYR A 20 27.97 -4.10 6.24
C TYR A 20 27.53 -2.81 6.95
N THR A 21 28.47 -1.92 7.28
CA THR A 21 28.14 -0.62 7.89
C THR A 21 27.35 0.27 6.95
N MET A 22 27.67 0.25 5.65
CA MET A 22 26.92 1.00 4.64
C MET A 22 25.49 0.50 4.51
N THR A 23 25.29 -0.83 4.53
CA THR A 23 23.96 -1.42 4.51
C THR A 23 23.15 -0.99 5.73
N ILE A 24 23.69 -1.12 6.96
CA ILE A 24 23.00 -0.67 8.17
C ILE A 24 22.69 0.83 8.09
N LEU A 25 23.65 1.66 7.69
CA LEU A 25 23.44 3.10 7.58
C LEU A 25 22.35 3.46 6.56
N CYS A 26 22.32 2.79 5.40
CA CYS A 26 21.29 3.00 4.40
C CYS A 26 19.91 2.51 4.85
N PHE A 27 19.83 1.40 5.57
CA PHE A 27 18.57 0.90 6.14
C PHE A 27 18.08 1.74 7.30
N ASP A 28 18.98 2.16 8.20
CA ASP A 28 18.61 2.92 9.42
C ASP A 28 18.33 4.41 9.13
N THR A 29 18.92 4.98 8.08
CA THR A 29 18.65 6.37 7.67
C THR A 29 17.40 6.53 6.79
N GLY A 30 16.68 5.44 6.50
CA GLY A 30 15.48 5.50 5.66
C GLY A 30 15.76 5.85 4.18
N LEU A 31 17.04 5.91 3.77
CA LEU A 31 17.42 6.23 2.38
C LEU A 31 16.94 5.18 1.36
N MET A 32 16.51 4.01 1.82
CA MET A 32 15.84 2.98 1.01
C MET A 32 14.41 2.71 1.46
N SER A 33 13.90 3.41 2.46
CA SER A 33 12.47 3.45 2.73
C SER A 33 11.87 4.35 1.67
N TYR A 34 11.38 3.79 0.57
CA TYR A 34 10.40 4.44 -0.27
C TYR A 34 9.17 4.70 0.63
N GLN A 35 9.16 5.87 1.24
CA GLN A 35 7.94 6.48 1.69
C GLN A 35 7.35 7.04 0.41
N PRO A 36 6.27 6.50 -0.14
CA PRO A 36 5.53 7.23 -1.15
C PRO A 36 5.25 8.58 -0.52
N GLU A 37 5.80 9.65 -1.11
CA GLU A 37 5.47 11.00 -0.66
C GLU A 37 3.97 11.01 -0.53
N ASP A 38 3.47 11.48 0.61
CA ASP A 38 2.05 11.47 0.97
C ASP A 38 1.28 12.42 0.02
N LEU A 39 1.27 12.02 -1.26
CA LEU A 39 0.61 12.77 -2.32
C LEU A 39 -0.89 12.84 -2.06
N TYR A 40 -1.42 11.81 -1.39
CA TYR A 40 -2.82 11.68 -1.07
C TYR A 40 -3.04 11.61 0.44
N SER A 41 -4.04 12.31 0.92
CA SER A 41 -4.35 12.39 2.35
C SER A 41 -5.85 12.30 2.62
N VAL A 42 -6.20 11.84 3.82
CA VAL A 42 -7.56 11.79 4.32
C VAL A 42 -7.65 12.63 5.58
N VAL A 43 -8.63 13.53 5.63
CA VAL A 43 -8.95 14.33 6.80
C VAL A 43 -9.98 13.58 7.61
N LEU A 44 -9.59 13.13 8.80
CA LEU A 44 -10.45 12.39 9.73
C LEU A 44 -11.51 13.32 10.36
N GLU A 45 -12.55 12.75 10.96
CA GLU A 45 -13.61 13.51 11.65
C GLU A 45 -13.09 14.41 12.78
N ASN A 46 -11.94 14.07 13.39
CA ASN A 46 -11.28 14.88 14.42
C ASN A 46 -10.33 15.95 13.85
N GLU A 47 -10.48 16.31 12.57
CA GLU A 47 -9.67 17.27 11.83
C GLU A 47 -8.17 16.89 11.66
N LYS A 48 -7.78 15.69 12.10
CA LYS A 48 -6.43 15.20 11.88
C LYS A 48 -6.29 14.69 10.45
N THR A 49 -5.24 15.12 9.76
CA THR A 49 -4.88 14.61 8.43
C THR A 49 -3.93 13.42 8.56
N VAL A 50 -4.24 12.36 7.87
CA VAL A 50 -3.39 11.15 7.76
C VAL A 50 -3.10 10.87 6.29
N SER A 51 -2.00 10.18 6.01
CA SER A 51 -1.74 9.73 4.63
C SER A 51 -2.77 8.71 4.17
N ALA A 52 -3.02 8.65 2.86
CA ALA A 52 -3.93 7.66 2.29
C ALA A 52 -3.44 6.23 2.58
N GLU A 53 -2.13 5.98 2.55
CA GLU A 53 -1.55 4.68 2.87
C GLU A 53 -1.77 4.30 4.34
N GLN A 54 -1.63 5.25 5.27
CA GLN A 54 -1.94 5.00 6.67
C GLN A 54 -3.44 4.74 6.90
N TYR A 55 -4.31 5.46 6.19
CA TYR A 55 -5.76 5.25 6.24
C TYR A 55 -6.15 3.87 5.68
N LEU A 56 -5.44 3.39 4.65
CA LEU A 56 -5.64 2.05 4.07
C LEU A 56 -5.46 0.92 5.08
N VAL A 57 -4.51 1.02 6.01
CA VAL A 57 -4.34 0.00 7.06
C VAL A 57 -5.63 -0.17 7.86
N GLY A 58 -6.29 0.95 8.18
CA GLY A 58 -7.59 0.94 8.87
C GLY A 58 -8.72 0.36 8.03
N ILE A 59 -8.73 0.60 6.71
CA ILE A 59 -9.69 -0.02 5.79
C ILE A 59 -9.46 -1.54 5.75
N LEU A 60 -8.22 -1.99 5.59
CA LEU A 60 -7.91 -3.43 5.59
C LEU A 60 -8.34 -4.10 6.90
N ALA A 61 -8.07 -3.46 8.03
CA ALA A 61 -8.45 -3.98 9.34
C ALA A 61 -9.96 -4.26 9.46
N GLN A 62 -10.78 -3.50 8.75
CA GLN A 62 -12.23 -3.70 8.72
C GLN A 62 -12.67 -4.76 7.72
N GLU A 63 -11.98 -4.84 6.57
CA GLU A 63 -12.44 -5.61 5.41
C GLU A 63 -11.94 -7.06 5.41
N ILE A 64 -10.76 -7.36 5.97
CA ILE A 64 -10.13 -8.66 5.88
C ILE A 64 -9.63 -9.16 7.23
N ASP A 65 -9.63 -10.48 7.42
CA ASP A 65 -9.02 -11.12 8.58
C ASP A 65 -7.48 -11.02 8.48
N PRO A 66 -6.79 -10.35 9.42
CA PRO A 66 -5.34 -10.20 9.37
C PRO A 66 -4.57 -11.51 9.57
N SER A 67 -5.23 -12.60 9.99
CA SER A 67 -4.62 -13.92 10.10
C SER A 67 -4.32 -14.56 8.73
N MET A 68 -4.94 -14.06 7.66
CA MET A 68 -4.75 -14.59 6.30
C MET A 68 -3.30 -14.49 5.82
N GLU A 69 -2.98 -15.25 4.77
CA GLU A 69 -1.66 -15.24 4.14
C GLU A 69 -1.30 -13.84 3.60
N GLN A 70 0.00 -13.49 3.65
CA GLN A 70 0.49 -12.17 3.30
C GLN A 70 0.11 -11.75 1.87
N GLU A 71 0.16 -12.66 0.91
CA GLU A 71 -0.21 -12.37 -0.48
C GLU A 71 -1.70 -12.05 -0.64
N THR A 72 -2.56 -12.64 0.19
CA THR A 72 -3.99 -12.30 0.23
C THR A 72 -4.20 -10.88 0.77
N LEU A 73 -3.46 -10.50 1.82
CA LEU A 73 -3.50 -9.15 2.38
C LEU A 73 -2.98 -8.11 1.38
N LYS A 74 -1.91 -8.42 0.63
CA LYS A 74 -1.39 -7.58 -0.46
C LYS A 74 -2.43 -7.37 -1.57
N ALA A 75 -3.06 -8.45 -2.01
CA ALA A 75 -4.13 -8.35 -3.02
C ALA A 75 -5.28 -7.44 -2.53
N GLN A 76 -5.69 -7.58 -1.27
CA GLN A 76 -6.70 -6.72 -0.68
C GLN A 76 -6.24 -5.27 -0.54
N ALA A 77 -4.96 -5.03 -0.25
CA ALA A 77 -4.40 -3.68 -0.18
C ALA A 77 -4.48 -2.96 -1.55
N ILE A 78 -4.16 -3.66 -2.64
CA ILE A 78 -4.30 -3.14 -4.01
C ILE A 78 -5.76 -2.80 -4.33
N LEU A 79 -6.70 -3.69 -3.98
CA LEU A 79 -8.13 -3.46 -4.18
C LEU A 79 -8.62 -2.23 -3.39
N ALA A 80 -8.31 -2.16 -2.11
CA ALA A 80 -8.73 -1.07 -1.23
C ALA A 80 -8.12 0.28 -1.65
N ARG A 81 -6.83 0.29 -2.06
CA ARG A 81 -6.16 1.47 -2.59
C ARG A 81 -6.83 1.96 -3.87
N THR A 82 -7.13 1.04 -4.78
CA THR A 82 -7.82 1.36 -6.03
C THR A 82 -9.18 2.00 -5.75
N TRP A 83 -9.93 1.45 -4.81
CA TRP A 83 -11.20 1.99 -4.39
C TRP A 83 -11.03 3.40 -3.79
N LEU A 84 -10.08 3.58 -2.87
CA LEU A 84 -9.82 4.86 -2.21
C LEU A 84 -9.46 5.95 -3.23
N TYR A 85 -8.50 5.68 -4.10
CA TYR A 85 -8.06 6.67 -5.11
C TYR A 85 -9.13 6.97 -6.14
N ARG A 86 -9.94 5.97 -6.49
CA ARG A 86 -11.12 6.20 -7.33
C ARG A 86 -12.15 7.10 -6.64
N ALA A 87 -12.39 6.92 -5.34
CA ALA A 87 -13.29 7.78 -4.56
C ALA A 87 -12.74 9.21 -4.42
N MET A 88 -11.43 9.38 -4.29
CA MET A 88 -10.76 10.69 -4.27
C MET A 88 -10.84 11.42 -5.62
N GLY A 89 -10.88 10.68 -6.74
CA GLY A 89 -10.90 11.25 -8.08
C GLY A 89 -9.65 12.08 -8.37
N THR A 90 -9.82 13.36 -8.67
CA THR A 90 -8.71 14.30 -8.93
C THR A 90 -8.22 15.04 -7.66
N LYS A 91 -8.85 14.79 -6.51
CA LYS A 91 -8.48 15.45 -5.25
C LYS A 91 -7.26 14.76 -4.64
N THR A 92 -6.32 15.54 -4.15
CA THR A 92 -5.18 15.05 -3.35
C THR A 92 -5.52 14.91 -1.87
N SER A 93 -6.62 15.50 -1.42
CA SER A 93 -7.12 15.39 -0.04
C SER A 93 -8.64 15.25 -0.05
N VAL A 94 -9.17 14.37 0.79
CA VAL A 94 -10.60 14.11 0.93
C VAL A 94 -10.98 14.00 2.40
N SER A 95 -12.19 14.41 2.76
CA SER A 95 -12.72 14.18 4.12
C SER A 95 -13.17 12.72 4.25
N GLU A 96 -12.92 12.12 5.41
CA GLU A 96 -13.41 10.78 5.74
C GLU A 96 -14.95 10.68 5.58
N SER A 97 -15.68 11.75 5.88
CA SER A 97 -17.14 11.82 5.69
C SER A 97 -17.60 11.73 4.24
N GLU A 98 -16.73 12.00 3.27
CA GLU A 98 -17.01 11.83 1.82
C GLU A 98 -16.78 10.39 1.35
N LEU A 99 -16.11 9.56 2.16
CA LEU A 99 -15.79 8.18 1.82
C LEU A 99 -16.92 7.24 2.28
N ALA A 100 -17.28 6.28 1.45
CA ALA A 100 -18.32 5.29 1.77
C ALA A 100 -17.80 4.17 2.72
N ILE A 101 -16.49 4.04 2.88
CA ILE A 101 -15.85 3.08 3.78
C ILE A 101 -15.04 3.86 4.81
N HIS A 102 -15.24 3.53 6.09
CA HIS A 102 -14.50 4.12 7.19
C HIS A 102 -13.41 3.18 7.64
N ALA A 103 -12.25 3.74 7.98
CA ALA A 103 -11.13 2.98 8.52
C ALA A 103 -11.34 2.66 10.00
N MET A 104 -10.94 1.47 10.43
CA MET A 104 -10.84 1.17 11.86
C MET A 104 -9.76 2.03 12.50
N THR A 105 -10.08 2.63 13.64
CA THR A 105 -9.10 3.31 14.49
C THR A 105 -8.24 2.30 15.25
N LEU A 106 -7.06 2.71 15.69
CA LEU A 106 -6.18 1.87 16.53
C LEU A 106 -6.90 1.37 17.80
N SER A 107 -7.76 2.20 18.39
CA SER A 107 -8.55 1.81 19.57
C SER A 107 -9.55 0.70 19.26
N GLN A 108 -10.17 0.74 18.09
CA GLN A 108 -11.08 -0.32 17.63
C GLN A 108 -10.32 -1.60 17.30
N MET A 109 -9.16 -1.50 16.63
CA MET A 109 -8.28 -2.64 16.35
C MET A 109 -7.87 -3.33 17.66
N LYS A 110 -7.44 -2.56 18.68
CA LYS A 110 -7.09 -3.08 19.97
C LYS A 110 -8.27 -3.75 20.68
N ALA A 111 -9.46 -3.20 20.57
CA ALA A 111 -10.67 -3.78 21.18
C ALA A 111 -11.04 -5.13 20.53
N VAL A 112 -10.77 -5.30 19.23
CA VAL A 112 -11.09 -6.51 18.47
C VAL A 112 -9.99 -7.58 18.60
N TRP A 113 -8.73 -7.17 18.54
CA TRP A 113 -7.58 -8.08 18.45
C TRP A 113 -6.86 -8.31 19.78
N GLY A 114 -7.15 -7.49 20.80
CA GLY A 114 -6.56 -7.64 22.13
C GLY A 114 -5.04 -7.56 22.13
N ASP A 115 -4.39 -8.63 22.60
CA ASP A 115 -2.93 -8.69 22.71
C ASP A 115 -2.24 -8.89 21.34
N ASP A 116 -2.96 -9.36 20.33
CA ASP A 116 -2.43 -9.57 18.97
C ASP A 116 -2.49 -8.29 18.10
N GLU A 117 -2.99 -7.16 18.64
CA GLU A 117 -3.17 -5.90 17.91
C GLU A 117 -1.90 -5.46 17.19
N TYR A 118 -0.76 -5.46 17.87
CA TYR A 118 0.51 -5.05 17.27
C TYR A 118 0.93 -5.97 16.12
N LEU A 119 0.82 -7.30 16.30
CA LEU A 119 1.19 -8.28 15.28
C LEU A 119 0.34 -8.12 14.03
N TYR A 120 -0.96 -7.98 14.20
CA TYR A 120 -1.89 -7.84 13.09
C TYR A 120 -1.75 -6.50 12.38
N TYR A 121 -1.54 -5.42 13.14
CA TYR A 121 -1.28 -4.11 12.56
C TYR A 121 -0.02 -4.11 11.69
N GLU A 122 1.10 -4.64 12.19
CA GLU A 122 2.35 -4.75 11.44
C GLU A 122 2.19 -5.57 10.16
N LYS A 123 1.42 -6.64 10.22
CA LYS A 123 1.16 -7.50 9.07
C LYS A 123 0.35 -6.78 7.98
N LEU A 124 -0.69 -6.06 8.36
CA LEU A 124 -1.48 -5.24 7.43
C LEU A 124 -0.66 -4.06 6.89
N TYR A 125 0.10 -3.39 7.75
CA TYR A 125 0.99 -2.31 7.35
C TYR A 125 2.03 -2.77 6.34
N ALA A 126 2.66 -3.93 6.56
CA ALA A 126 3.59 -4.53 5.60
C ALA A 126 2.93 -4.79 4.24
N ALA A 127 1.69 -5.32 4.22
CA ALA A 127 0.96 -5.55 2.97
C ALA A 127 0.69 -4.24 2.21
N VAL A 128 0.36 -3.16 2.92
CA VAL A 128 0.16 -1.82 2.32
C VAL A 128 1.46 -1.28 1.74
N ILE A 129 2.56 -1.32 2.50
CA ILE A 129 3.86 -0.77 2.06
C ILE A 129 4.46 -1.58 0.91
N GLU A 130 4.40 -2.91 0.97
CA GLU A 130 4.95 -3.78 -0.09
C GLU A 130 4.19 -3.65 -1.42
N THR A 131 2.97 -3.13 -1.39
CA THR A 131 2.15 -2.85 -2.58
C THR A 131 1.98 -1.35 -2.86
N ALA A 132 2.82 -0.50 -2.25
CA ALA A 132 2.70 0.95 -2.41
C ALA A 132 2.68 1.37 -3.88
N GLY A 133 1.78 2.30 -4.24
CA GLY A 133 1.60 2.77 -5.60
C GLY A 133 0.87 1.81 -6.55
N GLN A 134 0.58 0.57 -6.15
CA GLN A 134 -0.09 -0.39 -7.04
C GLN A 134 -1.62 -0.24 -6.96
N CYS A 135 -2.24 -0.04 -8.11
CA CYS A 135 -3.70 0.02 -8.28
C CYS A 135 -4.16 -0.85 -9.46
N LEU A 136 -5.42 -1.20 -9.49
CA LEU A 136 -6.05 -1.89 -10.62
C LEU A 136 -6.58 -0.88 -11.62
N TYR A 137 -6.29 -1.13 -12.89
CA TYR A 137 -6.80 -0.37 -14.01
C TYR A 137 -7.72 -1.22 -14.89
N TYR A 138 -8.71 -0.54 -15.45
CA TYR A 138 -9.58 -1.09 -16.47
C TYR A 138 -9.68 -0.06 -17.62
N GLY A 139 -9.17 -0.43 -18.78
CA GLY A 139 -8.97 0.54 -19.86
C GLY A 139 -8.00 1.66 -19.41
N ASP A 140 -8.41 2.90 -19.58
CA ASP A 140 -7.58 4.09 -19.27
C ASP A 140 -7.86 4.66 -17.86
N GLY A 141 -8.66 3.99 -17.03
CA GLY A 141 -9.04 4.49 -15.70
C GLY A 141 -8.85 3.48 -14.58
N LEU A 142 -8.92 3.97 -13.34
CA LEU A 142 -8.93 3.09 -12.19
C LEU A 142 -10.16 2.18 -12.23
N ALA A 143 -9.96 0.88 -12.04
CA ALA A 143 -11.03 -0.09 -11.96
C ALA A 143 -12.04 0.25 -10.85
N ALA A 144 -13.25 -0.28 -10.95
CA ALA A 144 -14.23 -0.26 -9.86
C ALA A 144 -14.15 -1.60 -9.12
N PRO A 145 -13.24 -1.76 -8.14
CA PRO A 145 -13.07 -3.04 -7.47
C PRO A 145 -14.29 -3.33 -6.61
N LEU A 146 -14.85 -4.51 -6.80
CA LEU A 146 -15.91 -5.03 -5.96
C LEU A 146 -15.33 -6.17 -5.13
N PHE A 147 -15.50 -6.07 -3.82
CA PHE A 147 -15.07 -7.09 -2.88
C PHE A 147 -16.26 -7.65 -2.12
N HIS A 148 -16.25 -8.95 -1.88
CA HIS A 148 -17.22 -9.62 -1.00
C HIS A 148 -16.52 -10.77 -0.25
N LYS A 149 -16.79 -10.88 1.03
CA LYS A 149 -16.18 -11.90 1.90
C LYS A 149 -16.65 -13.33 1.56
N ILE A 150 -17.88 -13.46 1.07
CA ILE A 150 -18.51 -14.75 0.77
C ILE A 150 -19.26 -14.62 -0.54
N SER A 151 -19.02 -15.56 -1.47
CA SER A 151 -19.73 -15.67 -2.74
C SER A 151 -20.50 -16.99 -2.80
N ALA A 152 -21.71 -16.94 -3.36
CA ALA A 152 -22.51 -18.15 -3.64
C ALA A 152 -22.08 -18.87 -4.94
N GLY A 153 -20.83 -18.64 -5.40
CA GLY A 153 -20.26 -19.31 -6.57
C GLY A 153 -20.34 -18.52 -7.88
N MET A 154 -20.98 -17.33 -7.88
CA MET A 154 -21.02 -16.46 -9.06
C MET A 154 -20.79 -15.00 -8.67
N THR A 155 -19.94 -14.31 -9.45
CA THR A 155 -19.77 -12.86 -9.38
C THR A 155 -20.57 -12.20 -10.51
N ARG A 156 -21.05 -10.97 -10.27
CA ARG A 156 -21.73 -10.16 -11.30
C ARG A 156 -20.86 -8.98 -11.68
N TYR A 157 -20.88 -8.63 -12.95
CA TYR A 157 -20.32 -7.36 -13.42
C TYR A 157 -21.21 -6.18 -13.00
N THR A 158 -20.63 -4.99 -12.95
CA THR A 158 -21.34 -3.75 -12.62
C THR A 158 -22.43 -3.38 -13.62
N ASP A 159 -22.41 -3.96 -14.82
CA ASP A 159 -23.40 -3.78 -15.89
C ASP A 159 -24.51 -4.86 -15.94
N ASN A 160 -24.68 -5.61 -14.85
CA ASN A 160 -25.64 -6.72 -14.72
C ASN A 160 -25.37 -7.94 -15.61
N LYS A 161 -24.21 -8.04 -16.22
CA LYS A 161 -23.81 -9.25 -16.95
C LYS A 161 -23.21 -10.27 -16.00
N THR A 162 -23.53 -11.53 -16.21
CA THR A 162 -22.83 -12.67 -15.62
C THR A 162 -21.76 -13.14 -16.60
N GLY A 163 -20.52 -13.24 -16.17
CA GLY A 163 -19.43 -13.70 -17.02
C GLY A 163 -18.51 -14.69 -16.31
N THR A 164 -17.74 -15.40 -17.10
CA THR A 164 -16.63 -16.24 -16.62
C THR A 164 -15.37 -15.41 -16.47
N PHE A 165 -14.33 -15.97 -15.85
CA PHE A 165 -13.04 -15.27 -15.64
C PHE A 165 -12.40 -14.84 -16.97
N ASP A 166 -12.70 -15.53 -18.06
CA ASP A 166 -12.20 -15.26 -19.42
C ASP A 166 -12.83 -14.02 -20.07
N ASP A 167 -13.94 -13.52 -19.50
CA ASP A 167 -14.64 -12.33 -19.98
C ASP A 167 -14.18 -11.03 -19.32
N ILE A 168 -13.09 -11.04 -18.49
CA ILE A 168 -12.54 -9.85 -17.87
C ILE A 168 -11.51 -9.24 -18.83
N PRO A 169 -11.88 -8.20 -19.61
CA PRO A 169 -10.91 -7.58 -20.49
C PRO A 169 -9.97 -6.69 -19.69
N ASP A 170 -8.68 -6.91 -19.92
CA ASP A 170 -7.59 -5.94 -19.71
C ASP A 170 -7.53 -5.21 -18.35
N VAL A 171 -7.69 -5.97 -17.25
CA VAL A 171 -7.40 -5.46 -15.90
C VAL A 171 -5.89 -5.55 -15.67
N ARG A 172 -5.26 -4.42 -15.40
CA ARG A 172 -3.82 -4.34 -15.11
C ARG A 172 -3.57 -3.69 -13.74
N VAL A 173 -2.44 -4.02 -13.16
CA VAL A 173 -1.90 -3.32 -11.98
C VAL A 173 -0.99 -2.21 -12.48
N GLY A 174 -1.18 -0.98 -11.99
CA GLY A 174 -0.38 0.18 -12.35
C GLY A 174 -0.24 1.14 -11.17
N ASP A 175 0.63 2.13 -11.31
CA ASP A 175 0.83 3.20 -10.34
C ASP A 175 0.19 4.49 -10.88
N PRO A 176 -0.85 5.04 -10.21
CA PRO A 176 -1.52 6.26 -10.67
C PRO A 176 -0.61 7.50 -10.66
N ALA A 177 0.40 7.54 -9.78
CA ALA A 177 1.34 8.66 -9.77
C ALA A 177 2.25 8.62 -11.00
N PHE A 178 2.69 7.43 -11.41
CA PHE A 178 3.50 7.24 -12.62
C PHE A 178 2.71 7.48 -13.91
N ASP A 179 1.48 7.01 -13.96
CA ASP A 179 0.58 7.22 -15.11
C ASP A 179 0.24 8.71 -15.29
N ASN A 180 -0.02 9.45 -14.22
CA ASN A 180 -0.22 10.90 -14.28
C ASN A 180 1.03 11.65 -14.75
N PHE A 181 2.22 11.19 -14.40
CA PHE A 181 3.47 11.78 -14.88
C PHE A 181 3.66 11.57 -16.40
N LEU A 182 3.29 10.39 -16.92
CA LEU A 182 3.42 10.07 -18.34
C LEU A 182 2.34 10.70 -19.22
N TYR A 183 1.10 10.76 -18.74
CA TYR A 183 -0.05 11.20 -19.56
C TYR A 183 -0.56 12.59 -19.20
N GLY A 184 -0.37 13.06 -17.97
CA GLY A 184 -0.76 14.42 -17.55
C GLY A 184 0.05 15.54 -18.22
N GLY A 185 1.24 15.24 -18.74
CA GLY A 185 2.05 16.19 -19.51
C GLY A 185 1.66 16.28 -20.99
N ILE A 186 0.81 15.40 -21.50
CA ILE A 186 0.44 15.35 -22.94
C ILE A 186 -0.93 16.01 -23.20
N LEU A 187 -1.75 16.20 -22.16
CA LEU A 187 -3.10 16.78 -22.30
C LEU A 187 -3.20 18.24 -21.83
N ALA A 188 -2.09 18.91 -21.60
CA ALA A 188 -2.03 20.31 -21.15
C ALA A 188 -1.62 21.30 -22.27
N ASP A 189 -1.88 20.97 -23.55
CA ASP A 189 -1.75 21.89 -24.70
C ASP A 189 -3.08 22.03 -25.43
#